data_ea97fb4640c3272c396c5bc7d9519067
#
_entry.id   ea97fb4640c3272c396c5bc7d9519067
#
_cell.length_a   1.000
_cell.length_b   1.000
_cell.length_c   1.000
_cell.angle_alpha   90.00
_cell.angle_beta   90.00
_cell.angle_gamma   90.00
#
_symmetry.space_group_name_H-M   'P 1'
#
loop_
_entity.id
_entity.type
_entity.pdbx_description
1 polymer ?
#
loop_
_entity_poly.entity_id
_entity_poly.type
_entity_poly.pdbx_seq_one_letter_code
_entity_poly.pdbx_strand_id
1 'polypeptide(L)'
;MKPILFAFAAALSLSSTLAQAAPTPAARAEIVHLVGYLNASGCSFHRNGSWHEAGKAAQHLERKYEYLVKRDLIATSEDFIDRAASESSMTGKPYQVRCGSAAPVDSAAWLKAELAKHRAAQRASPSPSR
;
A
#
# COMPACT_ATOMS: atom_id res chain seq x y z
N MET A 1 -29.65 46.32 -43.21
CA MET A 1 -28.68 46.07 -42.17
C MET A 1 -29.14 44.85 -41.36
N LYS A 2 -28.38 43.77 -41.43
CA LYS A 2 -28.68 42.56 -40.67
C LYS A 2 -27.83 42.57 -39.41
N PRO A 3 -28.40 42.37 -38.19
CA PRO A 3 -27.59 42.26 -37.01
C PRO A 3 -26.89 40.87 -36.96
N ILE A 4 -25.60 40.90 -36.80
CA ILE A 4 -24.80 39.71 -36.63
C ILE A 4 -24.91 39.32 -35.14
N LEU A 5 -25.56 38.20 -34.88
CA LEU A 5 -25.60 37.59 -33.54
C LEU A 5 -24.32 36.82 -33.33
N PHE A 6 -23.44 37.35 -32.49
CA PHE A 6 -22.29 36.58 -31.97
C PHE A 6 -22.77 35.64 -30.88
N ALA A 7 -22.85 34.38 -31.20
CA ALA A 7 -23.06 33.35 -30.20
C ALA A 7 -21.73 33.14 -29.46
N PHE A 8 -21.67 33.57 -28.19
CA PHE A 8 -20.59 33.22 -27.30
C PHE A 8 -20.77 31.76 -26.85
N ALA A 9 -19.99 30.86 -27.39
CA ALA A 9 -19.89 29.51 -26.87
C ALA A 9 -19.05 29.58 -25.58
N ALA A 10 -19.70 29.45 -24.44
CA ALA A 10 -19.03 29.30 -23.17
C ALA A 10 -18.39 27.88 -23.11
N ALA A 11 -17.11 27.81 -23.29
CA ALA A 11 -16.36 26.57 -23.05
C ALA A 11 -16.32 26.31 -21.55
N LEU A 12 -17.10 25.33 -21.08
CA LEU A 12 -16.95 24.80 -19.73
C LEU A 12 -15.63 24.03 -19.67
N SER A 13 -14.61 24.65 -19.11
CA SER A 13 -13.38 23.98 -18.74
C SER A 13 -13.68 23.08 -17.56
N LEU A 14 -13.81 21.77 -17.78
CA LEU A 14 -13.80 20.80 -16.70
C LEU A 14 -12.39 20.79 -16.13
N SER A 15 -12.19 21.49 -15.02
CA SER A 15 -10.98 21.36 -14.22
C SER A 15 -11.02 19.98 -13.57
N SER A 16 -10.34 19.01 -14.17
CA SER A 16 -10.07 17.73 -13.54
C SER A 16 -9.15 17.98 -12.35
N THR A 17 -9.71 18.03 -11.16
CA THR A 17 -8.91 18.01 -9.94
C THR A 17 -8.23 16.66 -9.87
N LEU A 18 -6.91 16.65 -10.09
CA LEU A 18 -6.10 15.46 -9.84
C LEU A 18 -6.24 15.11 -8.36
N ALA A 19 -6.85 13.95 -8.07
CA ALA A 19 -6.94 13.45 -6.72
C ALA A 19 -5.53 13.27 -6.16
N GLN A 20 -5.25 13.88 -5.00
CA GLN A 20 -3.96 13.70 -4.32
C GLN A 20 -3.79 12.23 -3.94
N ALA A 21 -2.55 11.70 -4.10
CA ALA A 21 -2.20 10.32 -3.80
C ALA A 21 -2.06 10.09 -2.28
N ALA A 22 -3.13 10.39 -1.52
CA ALA A 22 -3.22 10.06 -0.10
C ALA A 22 -3.91 8.69 0.05
N PRO A 23 -3.52 7.88 1.06
CA PRO A 23 -4.19 6.62 1.31
C PRO A 23 -5.67 6.82 1.62
N THR A 24 -6.53 6.02 0.98
CA THR A 24 -7.94 5.96 1.34
C THR A 24 -8.11 5.36 2.74
N PRO A 25 -9.25 5.59 3.42
CA PRO A 25 -9.51 4.93 4.70
C PRO A 25 -9.43 3.40 4.61
N ALA A 26 -9.91 2.81 3.52
CA ALA A 26 -9.81 1.37 3.27
C ALA A 26 -8.36 0.92 3.12
N ALA A 27 -7.54 1.64 2.35
CA ALA A 27 -6.13 1.34 2.20
C ALA A 27 -5.38 1.44 3.53
N ARG A 28 -5.65 2.45 4.34
CA ARG A 28 -5.04 2.58 5.68
C ARG A 28 -5.35 1.37 6.57
N ALA A 29 -6.59 0.94 6.59
CA ALA A 29 -6.99 -0.24 7.37
C ALA A 29 -6.29 -1.51 6.88
N GLU A 30 -6.19 -1.70 5.57
CA GLU A 30 -5.46 -2.83 4.99
C GLU A 30 -3.97 -2.80 5.31
N ILE A 31 -3.34 -1.63 5.24
CA ILE A 31 -1.91 -1.46 5.57
C ILE A 31 -1.65 -1.75 7.05
N VAL A 32 -2.51 -1.27 7.94
CA VAL A 32 -2.44 -1.61 9.38
C VAL A 32 -2.54 -3.11 9.57
N HIS A 33 -3.44 -3.78 8.86
CA HIS A 33 -3.58 -5.24 8.89
C HIS A 33 -2.29 -5.94 8.43
N LEU A 34 -1.69 -5.51 7.32
CA LEU A 34 -0.47 -6.11 6.77
C LEU A 34 0.72 -5.96 7.72
N VAL A 35 0.91 -4.78 8.29
CA VAL A 35 1.97 -4.53 9.26
C VAL A 35 1.74 -5.37 10.53
N GLY A 36 0.51 -5.43 11.01
CA GLY A 36 0.13 -6.28 12.15
C GLY A 36 0.33 -7.76 11.87
N TYR A 37 0.02 -8.21 10.68
CA TYR A 37 0.26 -9.59 10.23
C TYR A 37 1.74 -9.94 10.27
N LEU A 38 2.61 -9.09 9.75
CA LEU A 38 4.06 -9.27 9.86
C LEU A 38 4.50 -9.27 11.32
N ASN A 39 4.07 -8.29 12.09
CA ASN A 39 4.46 -8.16 13.50
C ASN A 39 4.13 -9.41 14.33
N ALA A 40 2.98 -10.04 14.07
CA ALA A 40 2.50 -11.22 14.79
C ALA A 40 2.95 -12.54 14.17
N SER A 41 3.64 -12.52 13.04
CA SER A 41 3.94 -13.72 12.24
C SER A 41 4.94 -14.67 12.90
N GLY A 42 5.83 -14.16 13.75
CA GLY A 42 6.98 -14.92 14.24
C GLY A 42 8.03 -15.24 13.17
N CYS A 43 7.84 -14.73 11.96
CA CYS A 43 8.77 -14.92 10.85
C CYS A 43 9.98 -13.99 10.97
N SER A 44 11.05 -14.33 10.26
CA SER A 44 12.23 -13.46 10.10
C SER A 44 12.14 -12.69 8.80
N PHE A 45 12.65 -11.48 8.81
CA PHE A 45 12.62 -10.57 7.68
C PHE A 45 14.04 -10.19 7.26
N HIS A 46 14.38 -10.43 5.99
CA HIS A 46 15.70 -10.13 5.45
C HIS A 46 15.75 -8.77 4.80
N ARG A 47 16.67 -7.94 5.24
CA ARG A 47 16.88 -6.59 4.76
C ARG A 47 18.38 -6.24 4.84
N ASN A 48 18.92 -5.76 3.73
CA ASN A 48 20.31 -5.29 3.65
C ASN A 48 21.33 -6.28 4.22
N GLY A 49 21.22 -7.55 3.84
CA GLY A 49 22.17 -8.60 4.22
C GLY A 49 21.95 -9.20 5.60
N SER A 50 20.93 -8.78 6.35
CA SER A 50 20.68 -9.27 7.71
C SER A 50 19.25 -9.72 7.90
N TRP A 51 19.05 -10.72 8.72
CA TRP A 51 17.74 -11.17 9.18
C TRP A 51 17.34 -10.41 10.45
N HIS A 52 16.11 -9.95 10.49
CA HIS A 52 15.53 -9.22 11.60
C HIS A 52 14.30 -9.93 12.13
N GLU A 53 14.01 -9.74 13.42
CA GLU A 53 12.76 -10.20 14.01
C GLU A 53 11.56 -9.44 13.41
N ALA A 54 10.42 -10.12 13.38
CA ALA A 54 9.18 -9.59 12.81
C ALA A 54 8.78 -8.23 13.39
N GLY A 55 8.89 -8.04 14.70
CA GLY A 55 8.56 -6.77 15.35
C GLY A 55 9.42 -5.61 14.88
N LYS A 56 10.72 -5.82 14.73
CA LYS A 56 11.64 -4.79 14.19
C LYS A 56 11.37 -4.51 12.72
N ALA A 57 11.07 -5.56 11.95
CA ALA A 57 10.70 -5.41 10.54
C ALA A 57 9.41 -4.59 10.39
N ALA A 58 8.40 -4.87 11.20
CA ALA A 58 7.15 -4.12 11.20
C ALA A 58 7.38 -2.63 11.50
N GLN A 59 8.18 -2.32 12.50
CA GLN A 59 8.54 -0.92 12.82
C GLN A 59 9.26 -0.23 11.67
N HIS A 60 10.15 -0.94 10.98
CA HIS A 60 10.84 -0.40 9.81
C HIS A 60 9.87 -0.09 8.67
N LEU A 61 8.93 -0.98 8.39
CA LEU A 61 7.93 -0.75 7.35
C LEU A 61 6.97 0.39 7.72
N GLU A 62 6.61 0.54 8.99
CA GLU A 62 5.81 1.68 9.46
C GLU A 62 6.54 3.01 9.21
N ARG A 63 7.83 3.10 9.53
CA ARG A 63 8.62 4.31 9.27
C ARG A 63 8.71 4.63 7.78
N LYS A 64 8.93 3.62 6.93
CA LYS A 64 8.90 3.81 5.47
C LYS A 64 7.53 4.26 4.97
N TYR A 65 6.47 3.68 5.50
CA TYR A 65 5.11 4.06 5.18
C TYR A 65 4.85 5.53 5.49
N GLU A 66 5.13 5.96 6.71
CA GLU A 66 4.95 7.36 7.13
C GLU A 66 5.76 8.33 6.27
N TYR A 67 7.00 7.98 5.97
CA TYR A 67 7.88 8.76 5.10
C TYR A 67 7.30 8.93 3.70
N LEU A 68 6.78 7.85 3.11
CA LEU A 68 6.23 7.84 1.76
C LEU A 68 4.85 8.53 1.68
N VAL A 69 4.02 8.39 2.71
CA VAL A 69 2.73 9.09 2.79
C VAL A 69 2.92 10.60 2.78
N LYS A 70 3.89 11.12 3.52
CA LYS A 70 4.22 12.55 3.53
C LYS A 70 4.66 13.09 2.17
N ARG A 71 5.04 12.23 1.25
CA ARG A 71 5.48 12.56 -0.12
C ARG A 71 4.43 12.23 -1.17
N ASP A 72 3.21 11.93 -0.74
CA ASP A 72 2.09 11.58 -1.62
C ASP A 72 2.39 10.37 -2.54
N LEU A 73 3.17 9.42 -2.05
CA LEU A 73 3.61 8.25 -2.83
C LEU A 73 2.82 6.98 -2.52
N ILE A 74 1.90 7.01 -1.57
CA ILE A 74 1.05 5.87 -1.22
C ILE A 74 -0.40 6.28 -1.23
N ALA A 75 -1.17 5.72 -2.15
CA ALA A 75 -2.62 5.87 -2.22
C ALA A 75 -3.33 4.54 -1.92
N THR A 76 -2.73 3.41 -2.26
CA THR A 76 -3.31 2.06 -2.16
C THR A 76 -2.45 1.15 -1.29
N SER A 77 -3.02 0.01 -0.91
CA SER A 77 -2.25 -1.04 -0.22
C SER A 77 -1.17 -1.63 -1.12
N GLU A 78 -1.42 -1.72 -2.41
CA GLU A 78 -0.43 -2.14 -3.40
C GLU A 78 0.75 -1.17 -3.47
N ASP A 79 0.50 0.15 -3.43
CA ASP A 79 1.56 1.16 -3.34
C ASP A 79 2.43 0.95 -2.10
N PHE A 80 1.82 0.64 -0.96
CA PHE A 80 2.56 0.33 0.26
C PHE A 80 3.46 -0.88 0.08
N ILE A 81 2.93 -1.97 -0.47
CA ILE A 81 3.73 -3.18 -0.70
C ILE A 81 4.88 -2.89 -1.65
N ASP A 82 4.59 -2.26 -2.78
CA ASP A 82 5.58 -2.03 -3.83
C ASP A 82 6.65 -1.01 -3.44
N ARG A 83 6.28 0.05 -2.73
CA ARG A 83 7.19 1.15 -2.40
C ARG A 83 7.85 1.04 -1.02
N ALA A 84 7.17 0.46 -0.04
CA ALA A 84 7.68 0.35 1.32
C ALA A 84 8.20 -1.04 1.67
N ALA A 85 7.59 -2.10 1.13
CA ALA A 85 7.76 -3.46 1.64
C ALA A 85 8.37 -4.44 0.63
N SER A 86 8.76 -4.00 -0.56
CA SER A 86 9.28 -4.89 -1.61
C SER A 86 10.79 -4.99 -1.62
N GLU A 87 11.47 -3.86 -1.47
CA GLU A 87 12.93 -3.81 -1.64
C GLU A 87 13.58 -2.70 -0.84
N SER A 88 14.87 -2.82 -0.63
CA SER A 88 15.69 -1.79 -0.01
C SER A 88 15.73 -0.54 -0.90
N SER A 89 15.41 0.62 -0.31
CA SER A 89 15.55 1.91 -1.00
C SER A 89 17.00 2.26 -1.30
N MET A 90 17.95 1.67 -0.59
CA MET A 90 19.39 1.92 -0.76
C MET A 90 20.03 1.02 -1.81
N THR A 91 19.64 -0.26 -1.88
CA THR A 91 20.32 -1.26 -2.71
C THR A 91 19.46 -1.81 -3.83
N GLY A 92 18.14 -1.63 -3.79
CA GLY A 92 17.21 -2.24 -4.72
C GLY A 92 17.05 -3.75 -4.55
N LYS A 93 17.69 -4.35 -3.55
CA LYS A 93 17.56 -5.79 -3.30
C LYS A 93 16.21 -6.11 -2.66
N PRO A 94 15.54 -7.18 -3.12
CA PRO A 94 14.26 -7.59 -2.55
C PRO A 94 14.37 -7.91 -1.06
N TYR A 95 13.39 -7.48 -0.28
CA TYR A 95 13.18 -7.99 1.06
C TYR A 95 12.63 -9.41 0.99
N GLN A 96 13.03 -10.25 1.93
CA GLN A 96 12.57 -11.63 2.02
C GLN A 96 11.98 -11.93 3.39
N VAL A 97 11.08 -12.91 3.43
CA VAL A 97 10.46 -13.42 4.66
C VAL A 97 10.73 -14.91 4.75
N ARG A 98 11.11 -15.38 5.93
CA ARG A 98 11.29 -16.79 6.24
C ARG A 98 10.49 -17.14 7.48
N CYS A 99 9.60 -18.09 7.33
CA CYS A 99 8.72 -18.54 8.41
C CYS A 99 9.11 -19.98 8.80
N GLY A 100 9.61 -20.15 10.03
CA GLY A 100 10.07 -21.44 10.52
C GLY A 100 11.19 -22.03 9.67
N SER A 101 11.06 -23.28 9.25
CA SER A 101 12.02 -23.99 8.42
C SER A 101 11.75 -23.87 6.92
N ALA A 102 10.72 -23.08 6.53
CA ALA A 102 10.41 -22.88 5.13
C ALA A 102 11.50 -22.08 4.42
N ALA A 103 11.60 -22.25 3.09
CA ALA A 103 12.48 -21.44 2.28
C ALA A 103 12.09 -19.96 2.30
N PRO A 104 13.05 -19.03 2.21
CA PRO A 104 12.73 -17.60 2.09
C PRO A 104 11.87 -17.31 0.84
N VAL A 105 10.93 -16.39 0.98
CA VAL A 105 10.11 -15.87 -0.11
C VAL A 105 10.21 -14.36 -0.15
N ASP A 106 9.96 -13.77 -1.32
CA ASP A 106 9.94 -12.32 -1.43
C ASP A 106 8.82 -11.71 -0.58
N SER A 107 9.15 -10.67 0.16
CA SER A 107 8.21 -9.96 1.03
C SER A 107 7.01 -9.44 0.27
N ALA A 108 7.20 -8.92 -0.95
CA ALA A 108 6.11 -8.44 -1.79
C ALA A 108 5.08 -9.55 -2.07
N ALA A 109 5.52 -10.72 -2.48
CA ALA A 109 4.64 -11.85 -2.77
C ALA A 109 3.91 -12.33 -1.51
N TRP A 110 4.62 -12.40 -0.40
CA TRP A 110 4.08 -12.83 0.89
C TRP A 110 2.97 -11.88 1.39
N LEU A 111 3.21 -10.57 1.31
CA LEU A 111 2.22 -9.57 1.71
C LEU A 111 1.04 -9.47 0.73
N LYS A 112 1.29 -9.61 -0.58
CA LYS A 112 0.20 -9.63 -1.57
C LYS A 112 -0.74 -10.82 -1.38
N ALA A 113 -0.19 -11.97 -1.01
CA ALA A 113 -1.01 -13.14 -0.68
C ALA A 113 -1.89 -12.88 0.55
N GLU A 114 -1.35 -12.26 1.59
CA GLU A 114 -2.13 -11.89 2.78
C GLU A 114 -3.19 -10.83 2.48
N LEU A 115 -2.86 -9.85 1.67
CA LEU A 115 -3.82 -8.84 1.23
C LEU A 115 -5.01 -9.48 0.49
N ALA A 116 -4.74 -10.44 -0.40
CA ALA A 116 -5.79 -11.17 -1.11
C ALA A 116 -6.68 -11.97 -0.15
N LYS A 117 -6.08 -12.65 0.83
CA LYS A 117 -6.82 -13.39 1.87
C LYS A 117 -7.67 -12.46 2.73
N HIS A 118 -7.11 -11.34 3.14
CA HIS A 118 -7.82 -10.34 3.94
C HIS A 118 -9.03 -9.77 3.19
N ARG A 119 -8.86 -9.43 1.93
CA ARG A 119 -9.95 -8.93 1.06
C ARG A 119 -11.03 -9.98 0.84
N ALA A 120 -10.65 -11.24 0.63
CA ALA A 120 -11.60 -12.34 0.50
C ALA A 120 -12.42 -12.54 1.78
N ALA A 121 -11.79 -12.47 2.94
CA ALA A 121 -12.46 -12.56 4.24
C ALA A 121 -13.42 -11.39 4.48
N GLN A 122 -13.05 -10.18 4.06
CA GLN A 122 -13.92 -9.00 4.15
C GLN A 122 -15.17 -9.15 3.27
N ARG A 123 -15.05 -9.70 2.07
CA ARG A 123 -16.18 -9.94 1.17
C ARG A 123 -17.10 -11.06 1.67
N ALA A 124 -16.55 -12.05 2.36
CA ALA A 124 -17.30 -13.18 2.92
C ALA A 124 -18.05 -12.84 4.21
N SER A 125 -17.63 -11.77 4.92
CA SER A 125 -18.28 -11.34 6.14
C SER A 125 -19.58 -10.63 5.80
N PRO A 126 -20.77 -11.11 6.26
CA PRO A 126 -22.01 -10.40 6.04
C PRO A 126 -21.96 -9.04 6.76
N SER A 127 -22.42 -7.99 6.07
CA SER A 127 -22.64 -6.71 6.73
C SER A 127 -23.58 -6.90 7.91
N PRO A 128 -23.30 -6.31 9.09
CA PRO A 128 -24.24 -6.40 10.20
C PRO A 128 -25.57 -5.81 9.75
N SER A 129 -26.62 -6.64 9.74
CA SER A 129 -27.98 -6.16 9.48
C SER A 129 -28.39 -5.25 10.63
N ARG A 130 -28.81 -4.07 10.26
CA ARG A 130 -29.41 -3.13 11.21
C ARG A 130 -30.82 -3.58 11.57
#